data_aad62feed891aa600110ed330ddddb48
#
_entry.id   aad62feed891aa600110ed330ddddb48
#
_cell.length_a   1.000
_cell.length_b   1.000
_cell.length_c   1.000
_cell.angle_alpha   90.00
_cell.angle_beta   90.00
_cell.angle_gamma   90.00
#
_symmetry.space_group_name_H-M   'P 1'
#
loop_
_entity.id
_entity.type
_entity.pdbx_description
1 polymer ?
#
loop_
_entity_poly.entity_id
_entity_poly.type
_entity_poly.pdbx_seq_one_letter_code
_entity_poly.pdbx_strand_id
1 'polypeptide(L)'
;GFREVRMIDPTCGSGHFLLGGFARLVAQWQRHEPGRNPGDVAQRALKAVAGVDLNPFAVAISRFRLLVAALQVAGVHRLANAPDFHLDVAIGDSLLHGTRFGMTDTQSLLGSDQFAGTGLAHAYASEDLADVQRILGRQYHAVVGNPPYIVVKDAALNTAYRGKYASCHMKYSLGCPFTERFFDLAVTGDIGGASSG
;
A
#
# COMPACT_ATOMS: atom_id res chain seq x y z
N GLY A 1 -13.23 15.51 -3.13
CA GLY A 1 -13.69 15.60 -1.73
C GLY A 1 -13.30 14.35 -0.92
N PHE A 2 -13.60 14.30 0.40
CA PHE A 2 -13.19 13.18 1.28
C PHE A 2 -13.70 11.80 0.83
N ARG A 3 -14.80 11.74 0.07
CA ARG A 3 -15.39 10.50 -0.46
C ARG A 3 -14.52 9.76 -1.45
N GLU A 4 -13.59 10.46 -2.09
CA GLU A 4 -12.72 9.93 -3.13
C GLU A 4 -11.28 9.74 -2.63
N VAL A 5 -11.00 10.18 -1.40
CA VAL A 5 -9.66 10.05 -0.82
C VAL A 5 -9.25 8.58 -0.77
N ARG A 6 -8.06 8.30 -1.26
CA ARG A 6 -7.39 7.00 -1.17
C ARG A 6 -6.02 7.20 -0.54
N MET A 7 -5.68 6.31 0.35
CA MET A 7 -4.40 6.29 1.06
C MET A 7 -3.71 4.95 0.84
N ILE A 8 -2.39 4.96 0.73
CA ILE A 8 -1.57 3.76 0.72
C ILE A 8 -0.42 3.87 1.73
N ASP A 9 -0.08 2.73 2.33
CA ASP A 9 1.20 2.48 3.00
C ASP A 9 1.92 1.34 2.27
N PRO A 10 2.93 1.63 1.41
CA PRO A 10 3.65 0.60 0.65
C PRO A 10 4.71 -0.14 1.49
N THR A 11 4.74 0.08 2.81
CA THR A 11 5.60 -0.57 3.81
C THR A 11 4.80 -0.85 5.07
N CYS A 12 3.56 -1.37 4.90
CA CYS A 12 2.53 -1.26 5.92
C CYS A 12 2.81 -2.02 7.23
N GLY A 13 3.72 -3.00 7.23
CA GLY A 13 3.99 -3.81 8.40
C GLY A 13 2.71 -4.38 8.99
N SER A 14 2.53 -4.24 10.30
CA SER A 14 1.31 -4.67 11.00
C SER A 14 0.12 -3.68 10.88
N GLY A 15 0.16 -2.73 9.95
CA GLY A 15 -0.96 -1.87 9.58
C GLY A 15 -1.21 -0.67 10.48
N HIS A 16 -0.18 -0.13 11.13
CA HIS A 16 -0.37 0.98 12.07
C HIS A 16 -0.95 2.23 11.40
N PHE A 17 -0.35 2.66 10.29
CA PHE A 17 -0.86 3.80 9.52
C PHE A 17 -2.19 3.50 8.85
N LEU A 18 -2.42 2.26 8.40
CA LEU A 18 -3.69 1.87 7.79
C LEU A 18 -4.86 1.99 8.77
N LEU A 19 -4.66 1.55 10.03
CA LEU A 19 -5.66 1.71 11.09
C LEU A 19 -5.94 3.17 11.41
N GLY A 20 -4.90 3.99 11.47
CA GLY A 20 -5.04 5.44 11.68
C GLY A 20 -5.82 6.11 10.55
N GLY A 21 -5.52 5.75 9.31
CA GLY A 21 -6.23 6.21 8.11
C GLY A 21 -7.68 5.77 8.10
N PHE A 22 -7.93 4.48 8.35
CA PHE A 22 -9.27 3.91 8.47
C PHE A 22 -10.12 4.65 9.51
N ALA A 23 -9.59 4.83 10.73
CA ALA A 23 -10.32 5.51 11.81
C ALA A 23 -10.66 6.97 11.45
N ARG A 24 -9.74 7.68 10.81
CA ARG A 24 -9.97 9.07 10.33
C ARG A 24 -11.06 9.12 9.26
N LEU A 25 -11.05 8.20 8.32
CA LEU A 25 -12.07 8.12 7.27
C LEU A 25 -13.45 7.77 7.85
N VAL A 26 -13.52 6.82 8.78
CA VAL A 26 -14.77 6.51 9.51
C VAL A 26 -15.32 7.78 10.19
N ALA A 27 -14.48 8.51 10.92
CA ALA A 27 -14.90 9.75 11.58
C ALA A 27 -15.40 10.81 10.57
N GLN A 28 -14.77 10.93 9.39
CA GLN A 28 -15.24 11.82 8.33
C GLN A 28 -16.59 11.39 7.77
N TRP A 29 -16.80 10.09 7.51
CA TRP A 29 -18.10 9.59 7.05
C TRP A 29 -19.20 9.83 8.08
N GLN A 30 -18.94 9.53 9.36
CA GLN A 30 -19.91 9.75 10.44
C GLN A 30 -20.26 11.24 10.62
N ARG A 31 -19.28 12.14 10.44
CA ARG A 31 -19.48 13.59 10.54
C ARG A 31 -20.34 14.14 9.41
N HIS A 32 -20.11 13.70 8.16
CA HIS A 32 -20.76 14.28 6.99
C HIS A 32 -22.04 13.53 6.59
N GLU A 33 -22.17 12.28 6.98
CA GLU A 33 -23.33 11.42 6.69
C GLU A 33 -23.74 10.60 7.92
N PRO A 34 -24.22 11.27 8.99
CA PRO A 34 -24.48 10.60 10.29
C PRO A 34 -25.58 9.53 10.23
N GLY A 35 -26.47 9.59 9.24
CA GLY A 35 -27.54 8.60 9.02
C GLY A 35 -27.14 7.39 8.17
N ARG A 36 -25.86 7.29 7.74
CA ARG A 36 -25.42 6.16 6.91
C ARG A 36 -25.28 4.89 7.76
N ASN A 37 -25.63 3.75 7.14
CA ASN A 37 -25.44 2.45 7.78
C ASN A 37 -23.96 2.24 8.20
N PRO A 38 -23.68 1.85 9.46
CA PRO A 38 -22.32 1.66 9.95
C PRO A 38 -21.49 0.65 9.18
N GLY A 39 -22.10 -0.43 8.66
CA GLY A 39 -21.43 -1.40 7.80
C GLY A 39 -20.98 -0.79 6.47
N ASP A 40 -21.81 0.09 5.86
CA ASP A 40 -21.43 0.83 4.66
C ASP A 40 -20.29 1.80 4.93
N VAL A 41 -20.30 2.46 6.09
CA VAL A 41 -19.20 3.35 6.51
C VAL A 41 -17.90 2.56 6.64
N ALA A 42 -17.93 1.41 7.33
CA ALA A 42 -16.77 0.55 7.48
C ALA A 42 -16.21 0.10 6.12
N GLN A 43 -17.10 -0.38 5.22
CA GLN A 43 -16.69 -0.83 3.88
C GLN A 43 -16.07 0.28 3.03
N ARG A 44 -16.64 1.50 3.08
CA ARG A 44 -16.09 2.65 2.33
C ARG A 44 -14.73 3.08 2.87
N ALA A 45 -14.58 3.11 4.19
CA ALA A 45 -13.30 3.44 4.81
C ALA A 45 -12.23 2.37 4.52
N LEU A 46 -12.60 1.08 4.50
CA LEU A 46 -11.68 -0.01 4.09
C LEU A 46 -11.22 0.14 2.63
N LYS A 47 -12.14 0.43 1.70
CA LYS A 47 -11.80 0.62 0.27
C LYS A 47 -10.90 1.83 0.01
N ALA A 48 -10.81 2.73 0.96
CA ALA A 48 -10.00 3.94 0.86
C ALA A 48 -8.58 3.78 1.41
N VAL A 49 -8.27 2.68 2.10
CA VAL A 49 -6.93 2.39 2.63
C VAL A 49 -6.35 1.16 1.95
N ALA A 50 -5.10 1.24 1.55
CA ALA A 50 -4.38 0.14 0.92
C ALA A 50 -3.00 -0.03 1.54
N GLY A 51 -2.46 -1.25 1.54
CA GLY A 51 -1.15 -1.54 2.08
C GLY A 51 -0.45 -2.68 1.36
N VAL A 52 0.87 -2.60 1.33
CA VAL A 52 1.73 -3.69 0.83
C VAL A 52 2.90 -3.86 1.78
N ASP A 53 3.24 -5.10 2.07
CA ASP A 53 4.46 -5.44 2.83
C ASP A 53 4.99 -6.78 2.37
N LEU A 54 6.31 -6.95 2.38
CA LEU A 54 6.96 -8.19 1.99
C LEU A 54 6.81 -9.29 3.05
N ASN A 55 6.57 -8.91 4.31
CA ASN A 55 6.45 -9.86 5.42
C ASN A 55 5.01 -10.42 5.53
N PRO A 56 4.77 -11.70 5.22
CA PRO A 56 3.44 -12.30 5.24
C PRO A 56 2.78 -12.28 6.62
N PHE A 57 3.57 -12.42 7.70
CA PHE A 57 3.05 -12.35 9.06
C PHE A 57 2.56 -10.94 9.42
N ALA A 58 3.30 -9.92 9.01
CA ALA A 58 2.92 -8.54 9.22
C ALA A 58 1.62 -8.20 8.45
N VAL A 59 1.51 -8.65 7.20
CA VAL A 59 0.30 -8.51 6.38
C VAL A 59 -0.90 -9.21 7.01
N ALA A 60 -0.73 -10.45 7.50
CA ALA A 60 -1.79 -11.17 8.18
C ALA A 60 -2.29 -10.43 9.43
N ILE A 61 -1.37 -9.88 10.23
CA ILE A 61 -1.71 -9.05 11.41
C ILE A 61 -2.44 -7.77 10.96
N SER A 62 -1.97 -7.12 9.91
CA SER A 62 -2.60 -5.91 9.37
C SER A 62 -4.04 -6.17 8.90
N ARG A 63 -4.24 -7.23 8.11
CA ARG A 63 -5.57 -7.67 7.66
C ARG A 63 -6.50 -7.96 8.84
N PHE A 64 -6.01 -8.71 9.83
CA PHE A 64 -6.79 -9.03 11.04
C PHE A 64 -7.20 -7.78 11.82
N ARG A 65 -6.27 -6.86 12.06
CA ARG A 65 -6.55 -5.61 12.80
C ARG A 65 -7.57 -4.73 12.08
N LEU A 66 -7.45 -4.58 10.77
CA LEU A 66 -8.41 -3.83 9.96
C LEU A 66 -9.80 -4.49 9.97
N LEU A 67 -9.85 -5.83 9.85
CA LEU A 67 -11.11 -6.57 9.95
C LEU A 67 -11.80 -6.34 11.29
N VAL A 68 -11.07 -6.47 12.40
CA VAL A 68 -11.61 -6.23 13.75
C VAL A 68 -12.12 -4.79 13.89
N ALA A 69 -11.36 -3.81 13.42
CA ALA A 69 -11.78 -2.40 13.46
C ALA A 69 -13.06 -2.17 12.64
N ALA A 70 -13.16 -2.78 11.45
CA ALA A 70 -14.35 -2.68 10.60
C ALA A 70 -15.58 -3.34 11.24
N LEU A 71 -15.43 -4.52 11.87
CA LEU A 71 -16.49 -5.20 12.60
C LEU A 71 -16.98 -4.35 13.78
N GLN A 72 -16.09 -3.72 14.52
CA GLN A 72 -16.44 -2.80 15.61
C GLN A 72 -17.26 -1.61 15.09
N VAL A 73 -16.85 -0.98 14.01
CA VAL A 73 -17.59 0.14 13.38
C VAL A 73 -18.97 -0.33 12.90
N ALA A 74 -19.06 -1.52 12.32
CA ALA A 74 -20.30 -2.11 11.83
C ALA A 74 -21.24 -2.62 12.94
N GLY A 75 -20.80 -2.62 14.22
CA GLY A 75 -21.57 -3.15 15.36
C GLY A 75 -21.74 -4.67 15.33
N VAL A 76 -20.82 -5.39 14.67
CA VAL A 76 -20.87 -6.85 14.52
C VAL A 76 -20.10 -7.51 15.66
N HIS A 77 -20.81 -8.28 16.49
CA HIS A 77 -20.23 -8.98 17.65
C HIS A 77 -20.02 -10.49 17.43
N ARG A 78 -20.51 -11.02 16.31
CA ARG A 78 -20.37 -12.44 15.96
C ARG A 78 -19.85 -12.58 14.55
N LEU A 79 -18.76 -13.31 14.36
CA LEU A 79 -18.14 -13.52 13.05
C LEU A 79 -19.09 -14.16 12.02
N ALA A 80 -20.04 -14.99 12.48
CA ALA A 80 -21.06 -15.58 11.61
C ALA A 80 -21.95 -14.53 10.90
N ASN A 81 -22.02 -13.32 11.45
CA ASN A 81 -22.80 -12.20 10.91
C ASN A 81 -21.89 -11.15 10.22
N ALA A 82 -20.61 -11.45 10.07
CA ALA A 82 -19.66 -10.52 9.47
C ALA A 82 -19.98 -10.32 7.98
N PRO A 83 -20.06 -9.07 7.50
CA PRO A 83 -20.07 -8.80 6.07
C PRO A 83 -18.77 -9.28 5.42
N ASP A 84 -18.83 -9.57 4.13
CA ASP A 84 -17.63 -9.84 3.33
C ASP A 84 -16.88 -8.53 3.07
N PHE A 85 -16.02 -8.15 4.00
CA PHE A 85 -15.19 -6.96 3.89
C PHE A 85 -13.98 -7.21 2.99
N HIS A 86 -13.90 -6.46 1.91
CA HIS A 86 -12.71 -6.46 1.06
C HIS A 86 -11.60 -5.60 1.67
N LEU A 87 -10.40 -6.17 1.80
CA LEU A 87 -9.20 -5.53 2.37
C LEU A 87 -8.12 -5.39 1.29
N ASP A 88 -7.77 -4.16 0.93
CA ASP A 88 -6.69 -3.86 -0.01
C ASP A 88 -5.31 -3.90 0.69
N VAL A 89 -4.94 -5.05 1.23
CA VAL A 89 -3.63 -5.28 1.86
C VAL A 89 -3.04 -6.55 1.27
N ALA A 90 -1.84 -6.47 0.68
CA ALA A 90 -1.23 -7.57 -0.05
C ALA A 90 0.21 -7.85 0.38
N ILE A 91 0.65 -9.10 0.18
CA ILE A 91 2.03 -9.53 0.39
C ILE A 91 2.80 -9.27 -0.91
N GLY A 92 3.87 -8.46 -0.85
CA GLY A 92 4.73 -8.25 -2.01
C GLY A 92 5.74 -7.14 -1.84
N ASP A 93 6.63 -7.05 -2.81
CA ASP A 93 7.67 -6.03 -2.86
C ASP A 93 7.17 -4.77 -3.60
N SER A 94 6.93 -3.70 -2.86
CA SER A 94 6.45 -2.43 -3.40
C SER A 94 7.44 -1.72 -4.31
N LEU A 95 8.72 -2.07 -4.25
CA LEU A 95 9.77 -1.52 -5.12
C LEU A 95 9.89 -2.29 -6.44
N LEU A 96 9.59 -3.59 -6.45
CA LEU A 96 9.70 -4.42 -7.65
C LEU A 96 8.42 -4.40 -8.49
N HIS A 97 7.25 -4.29 -7.86
CA HIS A 97 5.96 -4.46 -8.52
C HIS A 97 5.20 -3.15 -8.72
N GLY A 98 4.22 -3.21 -9.60
CA GLY A 98 3.32 -2.11 -9.93
C GLY A 98 3.90 -1.10 -10.91
N THR A 99 3.03 -0.21 -11.39
CA THR A 99 3.35 0.79 -12.39
C THR A 99 4.26 1.88 -11.81
N ARG A 100 5.25 2.33 -12.59
CA ARG A 100 6.04 3.54 -12.35
C ARG A 100 5.38 4.68 -13.11
N PHE A 101 4.66 5.55 -12.39
CA PHE A 101 3.94 6.68 -12.99
C PHE A 101 4.93 7.76 -13.43
N GLY A 102 4.87 8.15 -14.70
CA GLY A 102 5.77 9.15 -15.28
C GLY A 102 7.06 8.61 -15.90
N MET A 103 7.28 7.30 -15.87
CA MET A 103 8.35 6.62 -16.61
C MET A 103 7.76 5.70 -17.67
N THR A 104 8.35 5.67 -18.85
CA THR A 104 7.99 4.68 -19.89
C THR A 104 8.39 3.30 -19.41
N ASP A 105 7.40 2.48 -19.15
CA ASP A 105 7.54 1.14 -18.58
C ASP A 105 8.10 0.16 -19.61
N THR A 106 9.43 0.04 -19.68
CA THR A 106 10.08 -0.94 -20.55
C THR A 106 10.53 -2.20 -19.78
N GLN A 107 10.33 -2.29 -18.46
CA GLN A 107 10.88 -3.36 -17.63
C GLN A 107 9.90 -3.97 -16.63
N SER A 108 8.60 -3.95 -16.88
CA SER A 108 7.59 -4.57 -16.00
C SER A 108 7.58 -6.12 -16.00
N LEU A 109 8.61 -6.78 -16.55
CA LEU A 109 8.64 -8.23 -16.77
C LEU A 109 9.61 -9.00 -15.84
N LEU A 110 10.06 -8.41 -14.74
CA LEU A 110 10.88 -9.15 -13.78
C LEU A 110 9.96 -9.96 -12.85
N GLY A 111 9.65 -11.19 -13.26
CA GLY A 111 8.88 -12.13 -12.46
C GLY A 111 9.66 -12.66 -11.24
N SER A 112 8.94 -13.24 -10.30
CA SER A 112 9.46 -13.90 -9.07
C SER A 112 10.56 -14.95 -9.31
N ASP A 113 10.67 -15.45 -10.54
CA ASP A 113 11.66 -16.48 -10.91
C ASP A 113 13.12 -16.01 -10.83
N GLN A 114 13.38 -14.71 -10.79
CA GLN A 114 14.74 -14.18 -10.67
C GLN A 114 15.37 -14.39 -9.29
N PHE A 115 14.55 -14.67 -8.28
CA PHE A 115 15.02 -14.89 -6.90
C PHE A 115 15.02 -16.36 -6.51
N ALA A 116 14.70 -17.27 -7.46
CA ALA A 116 14.80 -18.71 -7.25
C ALA A 116 16.24 -19.08 -6.87
N GLY A 117 16.42 -19.67 -5.69
CA GLY A 117 17.74 -20.06 -5.18
C GLY A 117 18.44 -19.01 -4.28
N THR A 118 17.84 -17.83 -4.06
CA THR A 118 18.32 -16.88 -3.06
C THR A 118 17.69 -17.14 -1.68
N GLY A 119 18.32 -16.64 -0.60
CA GLY A 119 17.73 -16.70 0.75
C GLY A 119 16.39 -15.96 0.89
N LEU A 120 16.01 -15.18 -0.13
CA LEU A 120 14.75 -14.44 -0.23
C LEU A 120 13.65 -15.22 -0.97
N ALA A 121 13.97 -16.35 -1.61
CA ALA A 121 13.04 -17.14 -2.42
C ALA A 121 11.73 -17.45 -1.68
N HIS A 122 11.79 -17.73 -0.37
CA HIS A 122 10.61 -18.02 0.43
C HIS A 122 9.69 -16.79 0.61
N ALA A 123 10.25 -15.59 0.79
CA ALA A 123 9.47 -14.37 0.93
C ALA A 123 8.75 -14.04 -0.39
N TYR A 124 9.45 -14.15 -1.51
CA TYR A 124 8.88 -13.88 -2.84
C TYR A 124 7.91 -14.98 -3.31
N ALA A 125 8.07 -16.22 -2.86
CA ALA A 125 7.13 -17.32 -3.19
C ALA A 125 5.73 -17.14 -2.58
N SER A 126 5.58 -16.27 -1.58
CA SER A 126 4.29 -15.97 -0.92
C SER A 126 3.63 -14.68 -1.39
N GLU A 127 4.15 -14.03 -2.44
CA GLU A 127 3.58 -12.79 -2.96
C GLU A 127 2.20 -12.96 -3.58
N ASP A 128 1.29 -12.05 -3.24
CA ASP A 128 -0.04 -11.92 -3.84
C ASP A 128 0.04 -11.05 -5.11
N LEU A 129 0.75 -11.50 -6.15
CA LEU A 129 1.13 -10.68 -7.31
C LEU A 129 -0.05 -9.93 -7.97
N ALA A 130 -1.20 -10.60 -8.14
CA ALA A 130 -2.38 -9.98 -8.74
C ALA A 130 -2.90 -8.79 -7.89
N ASP A 131 -2.99 -8.98 -6.57
CA ASP A 131 -3.41 -7.93 -5.65
C ASP A 131 -2.36 -6.83 -5.53
N VAL A 132 -1.08 -7.18 -5.47
CA VAL A 132 0.03 -6.21 -5.45
C VAL A 132 0.00 -5.33 -6.68
N GLN A 133 -0.13 -5.92 -7.88
CA GLN A 133 -0.22 -5.16 -9.13
C GLN A 133 -1.46 -4.27 -9.16
N ARG A 134 -2.62 -4.76 -8.70
CA ARG A 134 -3.85 -3.98 -8.60
C ARG A 134 -3.72 -2.80 -7.63
N ILE A 135 -3.08 -3.00 -6.48
CA ILE A 135 -2.85 -1.96 -5.47
C ILE A 135 -1.81 -0.96 -5.96
N LEU A 136 -0.65 -1.42 -6.42
CA LEU A 136 0.45 -0.55 -6.85
C LEU A 136 0.31 -0.01 -8.29
N GLY A 137 -0.73 -0.43 -9.02
CA GLY A 137 -1.06 0.03 -10.35
C GLY A 137 -1.93 1.30 -10.38
N ARG A 138 -2.18 1.93 -9.25
CA ARG A 138 -2.98 3.16 -9.13
C ARG A 138 -2.28 4.19 -8.24
N GLN A 139 -2.71 5.45 -8.35
CA GLN A 139 -2.19 6.55 -7.55
C GLN A 139 -3.11 6.89 -6.38
N TYR A 140 -2.56 7.51 -5.35
CA TYR A 140 -3.20 7.77 -4.06
C TYR A 140 -3.08 9.24 -3.66
N HIS A 141 -4.11 9.78 -2.99
CA HIS A 141 -4.12 11.14 -2.47
C HIS A 141 -3.23 11.33 -1.25
N ALA A 142 -2.97 10.24 -0.52
CA ALA A 142 -2.03 10.22 0.59
C ALA A 142 -1.17 8.95 0.50
N VAL A 143 0.13 9.12 0.51
CA VAL A 143 1.12 8.04 0.62
C VAL A 143 1.84 8.23 1.93
N VAL A 144 1.78 7.23 2.80
CA VAL A 144 2.39 7.25 4.12
C VAL A 144 3.18 5.97 4.33
N GLY A 145 4.15 5.99 5.22
CA GLY A 145 4.88 4.77 5.55
C GLY A 145 6.13 5.07 6.38
N ASN A 146 6.68 4.01 6.93
CA ASN A 146 7.97 4.04 7.62
C ASN A 146 8.88 2.96 7.00
N PRO A 147 9.54 3.26 5.89
CA PRO A 147 10.37 2.28 5.18
C PRO A 147 11.56 1.83 6.03
N PRO A 148 12.06 0.59 5.81
CA PRO A 148 13.19 0.08 6.56
C PRO A 148 14.48 0.85 6.20
N TYR A 149 15.23 1.25 7.21
CA TYR A 149 16.52 1.97 7.07
C TYR A 149 17.71 1.01 6.95
N ILE A 150 17.56 -0.07 6.19
CA ILE A 150 18.59 -1.08 5.98
C ILE A 150 19.24 -0.92 4.60
N VAL A 151 20.46 -1.44 4.48
CA VAL A 151 21.19 -1.55 3.21
C VAL A 151 20.92 -2.94 2.63
N VAL A 152 20.58 -3.00 1.35
CA VAL A 152 20.38 -4.26 0.64
C VAL A 152 21.69 -5.00 0.49
N LYS A 153 21.78 -6.20 1.06
CA LYS A 153 22.98 -7.06 0.99
C LYS A 153 22.94 -8.04 -0.19
N ASP A 154 21.74 -8.44 -0.62
CA ASP A 154 21.57 -9.33 -1.75
C ASP A 154 21.90 -8.61 -3.05
N ALA A 155 22.81 -9.20 -3.85
CA ALA A 155 23.33 -8.57 -5.06
C ALA A 155 22.27 -8.51 -6.19
N ALA A 156 21.43 -9.54 -6.32
CA ALA A 156 20.40 -9.59 -7.35
C ALA A 156 19.31 -8.55 -7.07
N LEU A 157 18.85 -8.47 -5.81
CA LEU A 157 17.89 -7.49 -5.36
C LEU A 157 18.43 -6.05 -5.49
N ASN A 158 19.69 -5.84 -5.13
CA ASN A 158 20.35 -4.55 -5.29
C ASN A 158 20.40 -4.12 -6.76
N THR A 159 20.72 -5.06 -7.68
CA THR A 159 20.73 -4.81 -9.12
C THR A 159 19.34 -4.46 -9.64
N ALA A 160 18.31 -5.19 -9.20
CA ALA A 160 16.92 -4.94 -9.58
C ALA A 160 16.44 -3.54 -9.14
N TYR A 161 16.73 -3.14 -7.90
CA TYR A 161 16.37 -1.80 -7.42
C TYR A 161 17.13 -0.69 -8.14
N ARG A 162 18.43 -0.89 -8.43
CA ARG A 162 19.22 0.07 -9.23
C ARG A 162 18.72 0.24 -10.65
N GLY A 163 18.16 -0.80 -11.23
CA GLY A 163 17.54 -0.73 -12.55
C GLY A 163 16.24 0.08 -12.57
N LYS A 164 15.56 0.19 -11.42
CA LYS A 164 14.26 0.86 -11.31
C LYS A 164 14.30 2.25 -10.68
N TYR A 165 15.25 2.53 -9.79
CA TYR A 165 15.27 3.74 -8.96
C TYR A 165 16.60 4.49 -9.11
N ALA A 166 16.54 5.73 -9.57
CA ALA A 166 17.71 6.60 -9.74
C ALA A 166 18.37 6.93 -8.38
N SER A 167 17.57 6.96 -7.31
CA SER A 167 18.04 7.16 -5.94
C SER A 167 18.91 6.03 -5.38
N CYS A 168 18.95 4.87 -6.04
CA CYS A 168 19.81 3.74 -5.68
C CYS A 168 21.25 3.93 -6.17
N HIS A 169 21.92 5.00 -5.76
CA HIS A 169 23.29 5.33 -6.15
C HIS A 169 24.28 5.01 -5.03
N MET A 170 25.48 4.50 -5.39
CA MET A 170 26.52 4.10 -4.43
C MET A 170 26.00 3.18 -3.32
N LYS A 171 26.32 3.46 -2.04
CA LYS A 171 25.78 2.78 -0.88
C LYS A 171 24.54 3.53 -0.40
N TYR A 172 23.36 2.94 -0.54
CA TYR A 172 22.08 3.53 -0.17
C TYR A 172 21.33 2.66 0.84
N SER A 173 20.45 3.27 1.62
CA SER A 173 19.45 2.56 2.41
C SER A 173 18.14 2.42 1.61
N LEU A 174 17.31 1.45 1.96
CA LEU A 174 16.00 1.27 1.32
C LEU A 174 15.08 2.51 1.45
N GLY A 175 15.34 3.39 2.41
CA GLY A 175 14.63 4.67 2.51
C GLY A 175 14.72 5.52 1.24
N CYS A 176 15.84 5.45 0.48
CA CYS A 176 16.00 6.22 -0.76
C CYS A 176 15.00 5.78 -1.85
N PRO A 177 15.00 4.51 -2.33
CA PRO A 177 14.05 4.08 -3.34
C PRO A 177 12.59 4.12 -2.85
N PHE A 178 12.33 3.91 -1.56
CA PHE A 178 10.97 4.08 -1.04
C PHE A 178 10.50 5.53 -1.08
N THR A 179 11.37 6.50 -0.79
CA THR A 179 11.01 7.92 -0.95
C THR A 179 10.62 8.23 -2.41
N GLU A 180 11.42 7.77 -3.37
CA GLU A 180 11.11 7.91 -4.80
C GLU A 180 9.77 7.22 -5.14
N ARG A 181 9.54 6.00 -4.60
CA ARG A 181 8.29 5.27 -4.79
C ARG A 181 7.08 5.96 -4.19
N PHE A 182 7.22 6.64 -3.07
CA PHE A 182 6.13 7.40 -2.44
C PHE A 182 5.64 8.55 -3.34
N PHE A 183 6.56 9.30 -3.94
CA PHE A 183 6.21 10.33 -4.93
C PHE A 183 5.56 9.72 -6.17
N ASP A 184 6.02 8.59 -6.62
CA ASP A 184 5.50 7.86 -7.77
C ASP A 184 4.04 7.40 -7.56
N LEU A 185 3.71 6.94 -6.34
CA LEU A 185 2.37 6.51 -5.96
C LEU A 185 1.42 7.67 -5.62
N ALA A 186 1.93 8.87 -5.38
CA ALA A 186 1.11 10.03 -5.10
C ALA A 186 0.47 10.58 -6.38
N VAL A 187 -0.82 10.95 -6.30
CA VAL A 187 -1.44 11.73 -7.38
C VAL A 187 -0.68 13.04 -7.53
N THR A 188 -0.21 13.33 -8.73
CA THR A 188 0.29 14.66 -9.06
C THR A 188 -0.91 15.58 -9.08
N GLY A 189 -1.05 16.43 -8.04
CA GLY A 189 -2.02 17.52 -8.09
C GLY A 189 -1.63 18.42 -9.27
N ASP A 190 -2.57 18.73 -10.16
CA ASP A 190 -2.48 19.96 -10.91
C ASP A 190 -2.41 21.08 -9.88
N ILE A 191 -1.23 21.65 -9.70
CA ILE A 191 -1.10 22.93 -9.07
C ILE A 191 -1.76 23.87 -10.07
N GLY A 192 -3.09 24.00 -9.92
CA GLY A 192 -3.94 24.75 -10.81
C GLY A 192 -3.27 26.07 -11.10
N GLY A 193 -2.97 26.29 -12.37
CA GLY A 193 -2.43 27.55 -12.83
C GLY A 193 -3.30 28.66 -12.30
N ALA A 194 -2.70 29.53 -11.51
CA ALA A 194 -3.24 30.84 -11.29
C ALA A 194 -3.39 31.46 -12.68
N SER A 195 -4.60 31.40 -13.24
CA SER A 195 -4.93 32.19 -14.39
C SER A 195 -4.88 33.63 -13.93
N SER A 196 -3.83 34.31 -14.25
CA SER A 196 -3.75 35.77 -14.26
C SER A 196 -4.86 36.25 -15.21
N GLY A 197 -5.94 36.73 -14.62
CA GLY A 197 -6.95 37.56 -15.23
C GLY A 197 -6.86 38.95 -14.64
#